data_99062601335c23e6dd6e63284a4c08c6
#
_entry.id   99062601335c23e6dd6e63284a4c08c6
#
_cell.length_a   1.000
_cell.length_b   1.000
_cell.length_c   1.000
_cell.angle_alpha   90.00
_cell.angle_beta   90.00
_cell.angle_gamma   90.00
#
_symmetry.space_group_name_H-M   'P 1'
#
loop_
_entity.id
_entity.type
_entity.pdbx_description
1 polymer ?
#
loop_
_entity_poly.entity_id
_entity_poly.type
_entity_poly.pdbx_seq_one_letter_code
_entity_poly.pdbx_strand_id
1 'polypeptide(L)'
;MIFKIKGIYDIVHNLDLKRWGTITLIIISKILFFTVILIILEFIFNRGVRFIIRRIVNSTHFVWVNILYENKVFDSLSHFFPLSIGLILIKPFFNDYHTIIIYLEKIFDILFVLIVLQFLIRVVNSIIRIATSENNHQTIAVRSFSQLLKIISIIFCILVIIAILTKNDLNTVLTSLGAITAFVILVFRDTILGFVSGVQMASTKMIKVGDWIRIPKYNIEGTVIEINLTSAKIENFDKTITSVPTYDLISTAVTNFEFMRQKNIRRIKRSILFNIQSFHFCNSCNLKKFQHIYLIKSYIQKKQEEIDLFNKERNIDISINLNGRRLTNIGLFRQYALEYLSQHPKISQSETLMVRHLEPTPYGLPVELYCFTNTSVSIKYEQIQASVFDHLLTAAKEFDLEVTQVTKKEVLKKW
;
A
#
# COMPACT_ATOMS: atom_id res chain seq x y z
N MET A 1 37.99 32.20 43.82
CA MET A 1 38.02 33.36 44.77
C MET A 1 37.55 34.68 44.15
N ILE A 2 36.74 34.65 43.07
CA ILE A 2 36.54 35.84 42.23
C ILE A 2 35.13 36.48 42.38
N PHE A 3 34.15 35.83 43.06
CA PHE A 3 32.84 36.43 43.31
C PHE A 3 32.38 36.30 44.76
N LYS A 4 33.24 36.67 45.75
CA LYS A 4 32.71 37.11 47.04
C LYS A 4 32.21 38.54 46.85
N ILE A 5 30.88 38.67 46.63
CA ILE A 5 30.25 39.97 46.65
C ILE A 5 30.26 40.44 48.10
N LYS A 6 31.37 41.13 48.48
CA LYS A 6 31.69 41.55 49.82
C LYS A 6 30.52 42.35 50.43
N GLY A 7 29.82 43.17 49.66
CA GLY A 7 28.70 44.01 50.11
C GLY A 7 27.46 43.21 50.54
N ILE A 8 27.14 42.06 49.89
CA ILE A 8 25.99 41.23 50.29
C ILE A 8 26.32 40.43 51.57
N TYR A 9 27.56 40.02 51.71
CA TYR A 9 28.02 39.31 52.92
C TYR A 9 27.96 40.21 54.18
N ASP A 10 28.36 41.48 54.03
CA ASP A 10 28.38 42.43 55.14
C ASP A 10 26.95 42.85 55.54
N ILE A 11 26.03 43.02 54.60
CA ILE A 11 24.62 43.35 54.88
C ILE A 11 23.90 42.19 55.60
N VAL A 12 24.12 40.94 55.16
CA VAL A 12 23.46 39.76 55.73
C VAL A 12 24.03 39.38 57.10
N HIS A 13 25.33 39.64 57.34
CA HIS A 13 25.97 39.39 58.62
C HIS A 13 25.51 40.34 59.74
N ASN A 14 25.05 41.51 59.36
CA ASN A 14 24.50 42.54 60.30
C ASN A 14 23.03 42.28 60.70
N LEU A 15 22.35 41.27 60.09
CA LEU A 15 20.99 40.85 60.36
C LEU A 15 20.95 39.73 61.41
N ASP A 16 21.24 39.87 62.62
CA ASP A 16 21.28 38.95 63.76
C ASP A 16 20.39 37.66 63.69
N LEU A 17 20.50 36.98 62.53
CA LEU A 17 19.72 35.80 62.15
C LEU A 17 20.46 34.52 62.59
N LYS A 18 19.68 33.47 63.03
CA LYS A 18 20.23 32.14 63.28
C LYS A 18 21.04 31.67 62.07
N ARG A 19 22.16 30.98 62.27
CA ARG A 19 23.13 30.54 61.22
C ARG A 19 22.51 29.95 59.95
N TRP A 20 21.37 29.30 60.05
CA TRP A 20 20.59 28.78 58.94
C TRP A 20 19.88 29.89 58.12
N GLY A 21 19.38 30.95 58.77
CA GLY A 21 18.75 32.07 58.10
C GLY A 21 19.74 32.90 57.28
N THR A 22 20.98 33.10 57.80
CA THR A 22 22.04 33.83 57.05
C THR A 22 22.47 33.07 55.80
N ILE A 23 22.64 31.72 55.87
CA ILE A 23 23.00 30.90 54.74
C ILE A 23 21.93 30.95 53.66
N THR A 24 20.65 30.77 54.01
CA THR A 24 19.54 30.82 53.05
C THR A 24 19.39 32.17 52.35
N LEU A 25 19.56 33.27 53.07
CA LEU A 25 19.53 34.61 52.53
C LEU A 25 20.68 34.87 51.53
N ILE A 26 21.88 34.40 51.84
CA ILE A 26 23.06 34.49 50.94
C ILE A 26 22.82 33.68 49.65
N ILE A 27 22.25 32.49 49.76
CA ILE A 27 21.91 31.66 48.61
C ILE A 27 20.89 32.32 47.71
N ILE A 28 19.78 32.83 48.30
CA ILE A 28 18.71 33.54 47.59
C ILE A 28 19.28 34.78 46.88
N SER A 29 20.09 35.58 47.56
CA SER A 29 20.69 36.79 46.99
C SER A 29 21.64 36.43 45.80
N LYS A 30 22.46 35.37 45.93
CA LYS A 30 23.29 34.87 44.86
C LYS A 30 22.46 34.39 43.62
N ILE A 31 21.38 33.66 43.87
CA ILE A 31 20.46 33.19 42.81
C ILE A 31 19.81 34.40 42.11
N LEU A 32 19.32 35.36 42.88
CA LEU A 32 18.69 36.57 42.33
C LEU A 32 19.71 37.40 41.49
N PHE A 33 20.93 37.61 41.99
CA PHE A 33 21.97 38.31 41.25
C PHE A 33 22.39 37.57 39.97
N PHE A 34 22.51 36.23 40.02
CA PHE A 34 22.78 35.38 38.88
C PHE A 34 21.67 35.46 37.84
N THR A 35 20.40 35.42 38.24
CA THR A 35 19.24 35.56 37.37
C THR A 35 19.23 36.93 36.68
N VAL A 36 19.54 38.00 37.39
CA VAL A 36 19.64 39.35 36.81
C VAL A 36 20.73 39.41 35.73
N ILE A 37 21.88 38.81 35.98
CA ILE A 37 22.99 38.73 34.96
C ILE A 37 22.47 38.00 33.70
N LEU A 38 21.78 36.89 33.89
CA LEU A 38 21.23 36.11 32.75
C LEU A 38 20.19 36.92 31.95
N ILE A 39 19.32 37.67 32.62
CA ILE A 39 18.32 38.53 31.97
C ILE A 39 19.01 39.65 31.16
N ILE A 40 20.10 40.25 31.73
CA ILE A 40 20.87 41.28 31.03
C ILE A 40 21.57 40.68 29.80
N LEU A 41 22.16 39.49 29.93
CA LEU A 41 22.80 38.78 28.81
C LEU A 41 21.77 38.45 27.74
N GLU A 42 20.62 37.93 28.14
CA GLU A 42 19.53 37.62 27.21
C GLU A 42 19.03 38.85 26.45
N PHE A 43 18.87 39.99 27.13
CA PHE A 43 18.49 41.25 26.50
C PHE A 43 19.53 41.72 25.47
N ILE A 44 20.81 41.65 25.83
CA ILE A 44 21.94 42.08 24.94
C ILE A 44 22.00 41.17 23.71
N PHE A 45 22.00 39.83 23.90
CA PHE A 45 22.06 38.88 22.80
C PHE A 45 20.83 38.95 21.90
N ASN A 46 19.62 39.02 22.45
CA ASN A 46 18.40 39.16 21.69
C ASN A 46 18.40 40.44 20.83
N ARG A 47 18.88 41.55 21.38
CA ARG A 47 18.97 42.81 20.63
C ARG A 47 20.03 42.75 19.54
N GLY A 48 21.20 42.16 19.85
CA GLY A 48 22.29 41.97 18.90
C GLY A 48 21.90 41.03 17.73
N VAL A 49 21.37 39.88 18.05
CA VAL A 49 20.93 38.92 17.03
C VAL A 49 19.83 39.52 16.13
N ARG A 50 18.82 40.19 16.69
CA ARG A 50 17.79 40.85 15.89
C ARG A 50 18.34 41.98 15.02
N PHE A 51 19.33 42.73 15.48
CA PHE A 51 19.98 43.79 14.70
C PHE A 51 20.74 43.22 13.49
N ILE A 52 21.53 42.16 13.70
CA ILE A 52 22.29 41.49 12.64
C ILE A 52 21.35 40.87 11.60
N ILE A 53 20.35 40.18 12.08
CA ILE A 53 19.39 39.47 11.18
C ILE A 53 18.56 40.44 10.38
N ARG A 54 18.05 41.53 10.97
CA ARG A 54 17.34 42.57 10.20
C ARG A 54 18.22 43.15 9.09
N ARG A 55 19.52 43.30 9.32
CA ARG A 55 20.45 43.76 8.29
C ARG A 55 20.61 42.77 7.17
N ILE A 56 20.65 41.46 7.49
CA ILE A 56 20.74 40.37 6.52
C ILE A 56 19.43 40.27 5.71
N VAL A 57 18.27 40.28 6.39
CA VAL A 57 16.95 40.23 5.76
C VAL A 57 16.74 41.39 4.78
N ASN A 58 17.16 42.60 5.16
CA ASN A 58 16.97 43.78 4.30
C ASN A 58 17.95 43.80 3.13
N SER A 59 19.08 43.10 3.19
CA SER A 59 20.05 43.00 2.09
C SER A 59 19.85 41.79 1.18
N THR A 60 18.98 40.85 1.55
CA THR A 60 18.78 39.57 0.84
C THR A 60 17.36 39.46 0.31
N HIS A 61 17.21 39.22 -0.99
CA HIS A 61 15.89 39.07 -1.62
C HIS A 61 15.31 37.62 -1.52
N PHE A 62 15.87 36.76 -0.69
CA PHE A 62 15.41 35.38 -0.54
C PHE A 62 14.17 35.29 0.36
N VAL A 63 13.04 34.85 -0.23
CA VAL A 63 11.74 34.69 0.44
C VAL A 63 11.84 33.80 1.69
N TRP A 64 12.64 32.73 1.65
CA TRP A 64 12.76 31.79 2.77
C TRP A 64 13.41 32.42 4.02
N VAL A 65 14.30 33.42 3.87
CA VAL A 65 14.94 34.14 5.00
C VAL A 65 13.90 34.97 5.75
N ASN A 66 12.99 35.62 5.00
CA ASN A 66 11.89 36.39 5.58
C ASN A 66 10.94 35.49 6.39
N ILE A 67 10.61 34.31 5.87
CA ILE A 67 9.73 33.35 6.55
C ILE A 67 10.37 32.84 7.85
N LEU A 68 11.67 32.54 7.86
CA LEU A 68 12.41 32.16 9.08
C LEU A 68 12.41 33.30 10.13
N TYR A 69 12.54 34.53 9.68
CA TYR A 69 12.50 35.70 10.55
C TYR A 69 11.09 35.90 11.15
N GLU A 70 10.05 35.86 10.34
CA GLU A 70 8.65 35.99 10.80
C GLU A 70 8.25 34.90 11.79
N ASN A 71 8.73 33.66 11.60
CA ASN A 71 8.48 32.55 12.51
C ASN A 71 9.40 32.56 13.74
N LYS A 72 10.21 33.62 13.92
CA LYS A 72 11.07 33.83 15.09
C LYS A 72 12.08 32.70 15.34
N VAL A 73 12.53 32.01 14.27
CA VAL A 73 13.55 30.93 14.36
C VAL A 73 14.82 31.46 14.96
N PHE A 74 15.25 32.64 14.54
CA PHE A 74 16.44 33.30 15.02
C PHE A 74 16.35 33.79 16.47
N ASP A 75 15.13 34.13 16.91
CA ASP A 75 14.88 34.47 18.32
C ASP A 75 15.15 33.27 19.24
N SER A 76 14.84 32.01 18.76
CA SER A 76 15.22 30.82 19.52
C SER A 76 16.72 30.64 19.63
N LEU A 77 17.49 30.95 18.57
CA LEU A 77 18.95 30.88 18.60
C LEU A 77 19.54 31.85 19.61
N SER A 78 18.94 33.06 19.77
CA SER A 78 19.46 34.06 20.71
C SER A 78 19.41 33.61 22.18
N HIS A 79 18.50 32.67 22.53
CA HIS A 79 18.41 32.13 23.89
C HIS A 79 19.49 31.09 24.21
N PHE A 80 20.14 30.48 23.20
CA PHE A 80 21.21 29.52 23.44
C PHE A 80 22.43 30.14 24.10
N PHE A 81 22.83 31.35 23.69
CA PHE A 81 24.04 32.01 24.19
C PHE A 81 23.97 32.33 25.68
N PRO A 82 22.91 33.00 26.18
CA PRO A 82 22.79 33.30 27.61
C PRO A 82 22.73 32.02 28.45
N LEU A 83 22.05 30.97 27.96
CA LEU A 83 21.93 29.72 28.67
C LEU A 83 23.24 28.96 28.75
N SER A 84 24.02 28.93 27.63
CA SER A 84 25.36 28.32 27.62
C SER A 84 26.33 29.06 28.53
N ILE A 85 26.32 30.39 28.53
CA ILE A 85 27.12 31.22 29.45
C ILE A 85 26.67 30.93 30.89
N GLY A 86 25.38 30.84 31.14
CA GLY A 86 24.83 30.49 32.44
C GLY A 86 25.39 29.19 32.99
N LEU A 87 25.38 28.12 32.18
CA LEU A 87 25.95 26.81 32.55
C LEU A 87 27.42 26.90 32.94
N ILE A 88 28.20 27.66 32.20
CA ILE A 88 29.65 27.88 32.49
C ILE A 88 29.79 28.64 33.81
N LEU A 89 28.94 29.62 34.07
CA LEU A 89 29.01 30.48 35.26
C LEU A 89 28.49 29.86 36.54
N ILE A 90 27.67 28.79 36.49
CA ILE A 90 27.11 28.11 37.68
C ILE A 90 28.23 27.71 38.64
N LYS A 91 29.24 26.97 38.16
CA LYS A 91 30.33 26.46 39.02
C LYS A 91 31.13 27.59 39.74
N PRO A 92 31.65 28.61 39.07
CA PRO A 92 32.39 29.67 39.75
C PRO A 92 31.52 30.53 40.69
N PHE A 93 30.20 30.63 40.41
CA PHE A 93 29.26 31.41 41.24
C PHE A 93 28.88 30.71 42.53
N PHE A 94 28.62 29.38 42.47
CA PHE A 94 28.06 28.58 43.55
C PHE A 94 29.05 27.56 44.11
N ASN A 95 30.36 27.74 43.92
CA ASN A 95 31.42 26.79 44.31
C ASN A 95 31.32 26.29 45.77
N ASP A 96 30.83 27.14 46.70
CA ASP A 96 30.63 26.80 48.09
C ASP A 96 29.42 25.93 48.37
N TYR A 97 28.53 25.69 47.37
CA TYR A 97 27.22 25.05 47.52
C TYR A 97 27.03 23.92 46.51
N HIS A 98 27.74 22.81 46.70
CA HIS A 98 27.75 21.71 45.73
C HIS A 98 26.35 21.13 45.40
N THR A 99 25.47 21.04 46.39
CA THR A 99 24.08 20.58 46.18
C THR A 99 23.29 21.50 45.26
N ILE A 100 23.47 22.81 45.38
CA ILE A 100 22.78 23.81 44.57
C ILE A 100 23.26 23.74 43.12
N ILE A 101 24.57 23.52 42.90
CA ILE A 101 25.14 23.36 41.55
C ILE A 101 24.40 22.21 40.81
N ILE A 102 24.22 21.05 41.47
CA ILE A 102 23.58 19.89 40.86
C ILE A 102 22.14 20.20 40.41
N TYR A 103 21.38 20.91 41.25
CA TYR A 103 20.00 21.26 40.89
C TYR A 103 19.95 22.36 39.80
N LEU A 104 20.82 23.36 39.86
CA LEU A 104 20.90 24.40 38.83
C LEU A 104 21.33 23.83 37.50
N GLU A 105 22.38 23.00 37.46
CA GLU A 105 22.77 22.30 36.20
C GLU A 105 21.61 21.55 35.60
N LYS A 106 20.85 20.76 36.37
CA LYS A 106 19.66 20.07 35.87
C LYS A 106 18.60 21.01 35.32
N ILE A 107 18.32 22.10 36.00
CA ILE A 107 17.33 23.10 35.53
C ILE A 107 17.79 23.70 34.20
N PHE A 108 19.08 24.04 34.09
CA PHE A 108 19.64 24.59 32.85
C PHE A 108 19.64 23.58 31.70
N ASP A 109 19.96 22.31 31.98
CA ASP A 109 19.88 21.24 30.99
C ASP A 109 18.45 21.06 30.45
N ILE A 110 17.46 21.10 31.36
CA ILE A 110 16.04 21.03 30.98
C ILE A 110 15.66 22.26 30.13
N LEU A 111 16.05 23.47 30.55
CA LEU A 111 15.82 24.69 29.77
C LEU A 111 16.46 24.64 28.39
N PHE A 112 17.68 24.08 28.31
CA PHE A 112 18.38 23.89 27.05
C PHE A 112 17.59 22.97 26.11
N VAL A 113 17.11 21.84 26.60
CA VAL A 113 16.27 20.89 25.84
C VAL A 113 14.97 21.57 25.36
N LEU A 114 14.34 22.38 26.20
CA LEU A 114 13.12 23.12 25.84
C LEU A 114 13.39 24.18 24.74
N ILE A 115 14.51 24.87 24.80
CA ILE A 115 14.91 25.83 23.75
C ILE A 115 15.19 25.12 22.43
N VAL A 116 15.88 23.96 22.46
CA VAL A 116 16.07 23.12 21.27
C VAL A 116 14.74 22.68 20.67
N LEU A 117 13.80 22.23 21.50
CA LEU A 117 12.45 21.86 21.05
C LEU A 117 11.73 23.04 20.40
N GLN A 118 11.77 24.22 21.04
CA GLN A 118 11.16 25.43 20.50
C GLN A 118 11.78 25.82 19.15
N PHE A 119 13.09 25.73 19.03
CA PHE A 119 13.79 25.96 17.77
C PHE A 119 13.35 24.99 16.68
N LEU A 120 13.30 23.68 16.96
CA LEU A 120 12.84 22.66 16.00
C LEU A 120 11.41 22.92 15.54
N ILE A 121 10.49 23.19 16.48
CA ILE A 121 9.09 23.48 16.14
C ILE A 121 8.98 24.72 15.24
N ARG A 122 9.75 25.79 15.49
CA ARG A 122 9.75 27.02 14.68
C ARG A 122 10.32 26.75 13.28
N VAL A 123 11.37 25.94 13.16
CA VAL A 123 11.95 25.52 11.87
C VAL A 123 10.90 24.71 11.08
N VAL A 124 10.27 23.72 11.70
CA VAL A 124 9.21 22.92 11.05
C VAL A 124 8.06 23.80 10.57
N ASN A 125 7.60 24.77 11.39
CA ASN A 125 6.59 25.73 10.99
C ASN A 125 7.01 26.58 9.79
N SER A 126 8.27 26.96 9.73
CA SER A 126 8.83 27.75 8.61
C SER A 126 8.85 26.92 7.31
N ILE A 127 9.25 25.67 7.40
CA ILE A 127 9.22 24.72 6.24
C ILE A 127 7.81 24.57 5.70
N ILE A 128 6.81 24.39 6.58
CA ILE A 128 5.40 24.33 6.17
C ILE A 128 5.02 25.58 5.39
N ARG A 129 5.38 26.77 5.92
CA ARG A 129 5.00 28.04 5.33
C ARG A 129 5.65 28.28 3.97
N ILE A 130 6.91 27.84 3.81
CA ILE A 130 7.62 27.88 2.52
C ILE A 130 6.91 26.95 1.53
N ALA A 131 6.62 25.69 1.91
CA ALA A 131 6.01 24.70 1.05
C ALA A 131 4.53 25.00 0.70
N THR A 132 3.82 25.79 1.50
CA THR A 132 2.42 26.15 1.26
C THR A 132 2.22 27.48 0.53
N SER A 133 3.28 28.24 0.30
CA SER A 133 3.22 29.52 -0.44
C SER A 133 2.98 29.32 -1.96
N GLU A 134 3.28 28.14 -2.50
CA GLU A 134 2.95 27.76 -3.87
C GLU A 134 1.64 26.96 -3.86
N ASN A 135 0.61 27.47 -4.54
CA ASN A 135 -0.76 26.93 -4.63
C ASN A 135 -0.81 25.49 -5.21
N ASN A 136 -0.42 24.47 -4.47
CA ASN A 136 -0.45 23.10 -4.91
C ASN A 136 -1.22 22.18 -3.94
N HIS A 137 -1.96 21.22 -4.50
CA HIS A 137 -2.70 20.17 -3.79
C HIS A 137 -1.88 19.32 -2.80
N GLN A 138 -0.55 19.53 -2.74
CA GLN A 138 0.39 18.85 -1.81
C GLN A 138 0.37 19.40 -0.39
N THR A 139 -0.38 20.46 -0.11
CA THR A 139 -0.39 21.16 1.20
C THR A 139 -0.85 20.27 2.37
N ILE A 140 -1.78 19.34 2.13
CA ILE A 140 -2.30 18.44 3.17
C ILE A 140 -1.22 17.45 3.63
N ALA A 141 -0.50 16.84 2.69
CA ALA A 141 0.57 15.88 3.00
C ALA A 141 1.70 16.54 3.78
N VAL A 142 2.15 17.73 3.37
CA VAL A 142 3.21 18.50 4.06
C VAL A 142 2.79 18.87 5.48
N ARG A 143 1.54 19.30 5.69
CA ARG A 143 1.01 19.62 7.02
C ARG A 143 0.98 18.40 7.94
N SER A 144 0.47 17.25 7.44
CA SER A 144 0.39 16.02 8.22
C SER A 144 1.77 15.49 8.60
N PHE A 145 2.73 15.49 7.65
CA PHE A 145 4.11 15.08 7.92
C PHE A 145 4.80 16.00 8.92
N SER A 146 4.59 17.31 8.81
CA SER A 146 5.14 18.28 9.75
C SER A 146 4.56 18.14 11.16
N GLN A 147 3.27 17.82 11.27
CA GLN A 147 2.65 17.54 12.56
C GLN A 147 3.25 16.29 13.22
N LEU A 148 3.51 15.25 12.42
CA LEU A 148 4.18 14.04 12.88
C LEU A 148 5.59 14.35 13.40
N LEU A 149 6.39 15.15 12.66
CA LEU A 149 7.72 15.58 13.11
C LEU A 149 7.68 16.34 14.43
N LYS A 150 6.70 17.23 14.63
CA LYS A 150 6.53 17.95 15.92
C LYS A 150 6.24 16.98 17.06
N ILE A 151 5.33 16.02 16.85
CA ILE A 151 4.97 15.02 17.87
C ILE A 151 6.21 14.19 18.23
N ILE A 152 6.98 13.71 17.25
CA ILE A 152 8.23 12.97 17.49
C ILE A 152 9.24 13.82 18.27
N SER A 153 9.40 15.09 17.90
CA SER A 153 10.31 16.01 18.60
C SER A 153 9.91 16.24 20.05
N ILE A 154 8.61 16.38 20.31
CA ILE A 154 8.07 16.53 21.68
C ILE A 154 8.33 15.25 22.50
N ILE A 155 8.03 14.07 21.94
CA ILE A 155 8.28 12.79 22.60
C ILE A 155 9.77 12.64 22.93
N PHE A 156 10.64 12.91 21.97
CA PHE A 156 12.08 12.83 22.18
C PHE A 156 12.55 13.80 23.27
N CYS A 157 12.06 15.04 23.29
CA CYS A 157 12.33 16.03 24.32
C CYS A 157 11.90 15.52 25.72
N ILE A 158 10.72 14.91 25.84
CA ILE A 158 10.24 14.34 27.11
C ILE A 158 11.18 13.22 27.58
N LEU A 159 11.64 12.34 26.69
CA LEU A 159 12.58 11.26 27.02
C LEU A 159 13.92 11.79 27.53
N VAL A 160 14.46 12.85 26.88
CA VAL A 160 15.69 13.49 27.33
C VAL A 160 15.49 14.14 28.72
N ILE A 161 14.36 14.80 28.96
CA ILE A 161 14.04 15.36 30.28
C ILE A 161 13.96 14.28 31.35
N ILE A 162 13.32 13.13 31.05
CA ILE A 162 13.27 11.98 31.96
C ILE A 162 14.69 11.48 32.28
N ALA A 163 15.55 11.36 31.26
CA ALA A 163 16.94 10.94 31.44
C ALA A 163 17.71 11.90 32.39
N ILE A 164 17.57 13.23 32.21
CA ILE A 164 18.18 14.24 33.06
C ILE A 164 17.65 14.13 34.51
N LEU A 165 16.33 13.97 34.70
CA LEU A 165 15.72 13.88 36.02
C LEU A 165 16.12 12.62 36.78
N THR A 166 16.17 11.48 36.09
CA THR A 166 16.49 10.16 36.67
C THR A 166 17.98 9.92 36.80
N LYS A 167 18.84 10.80 36.27
CA LYS A 167 20.30 10.63 36.16
C LYS A 167 20.71 9.35 35.42
N ASN A 168 19.88 8.89 34.54
CA ASN A 168 20.16 7.73 33.67
C ASN A 168 20.64 8.22 32.30
N ASP A 169 21.45 7.38 31.66
CA ASP A 169 21.80 7.61 30.26
C ASP A 169 20.56 7.50 29.37
N LEU A 170 20.49 8.31 28.34
CA LEU A 170 19.42 8.29 27.35
C LEU A 170 19.23 6.87 26.75
N ASN A 171 20.31 6.13 26.55
CA ASN A 171 20.27 4.75 26.07
C ASN A 171 19.51 3.82 27.02
N THR A 172 19.70 3.96 28.32
CA THR A 172 18.97 3.15 29.34
C THR A 172 17.47 3.46 29.29
N VAL A 173 17.11 4.74 29.20
CA VAL A 173 15.71 5.17 29.09
C VAL A 173 15.08 4.64 27.80
N LEU A 174 15.78 4.76 26.67
CA LEU A 174 15.31 4.26 25.36
C LEU A 174 15.17 2.74 25.35
N THR A 175 16.10 2.01 25.94
CA THR A 175 16.06 0.54 26.03
C THR A 175 14.87 0.06 26.86
N SER A 176 14.65 0.68 28.01
CA SER A 176 13.51 0.34 28.88
C SER A 176 12.16 0.64 28.18
N LEU A 177 12.06 1.78 27.50
CA LEU A 177 10.88 2.16 26.76
C LEU A 177 10.68 1.27 25.52
N GLY A 178 11.78 0.88 24.88
CA GLY A 178 11.77 -0.02 23.73
C GLY A 178 11.17 -1.38 24.05
N ALA A 179 11.52 -1.96 25.22
CA ALA A 179 10.95 -3.23 25.67
C ALA A 179 9.42 -3.14 25.88
N ILE A 180 8.97 -2.07 26.55
CA ILE A 180 7.53 -1.82 26.75
C ILE A 180 6.82 -1.59 25.41
N THR A 181 7.41 -0.81 24.53
CA THR A 181 6.85 -0.51 23.20
C THR A 181 6.74 -1.79 22.37
N ALA A 182 7.77 -2.64 22.36
CA ALA A 182 7.74 -3.92 21.65
C ALA A 182 6.60 -4.81 22.15
N PHE A 183 6.40 -4.88 23.47
CA PHE A 183 5.29 -5.62 24.06
C PHE A 183 3.92 -5.05 23.63
N VAL A 184 3.76 -3.73 23.68
CA VAL A 184 2.52 -3.06 23.25
C VAL A 184 2.25 -3.31 21.76
N ILE A 185 3.27 -3.18 20.90
CA ILE A 185 3.12 -3.45 19.46
C ILE A 185 2.72 -4.91 19.24
N LEU A 186 3.30 -5.84 19.97
CA LEU A 186 2.96 -7.27 19.85
C LEU A 186 1.48 -7.52 20.21
N VAL A 187 0.97 -6.92 21.28
CA VAL A 187 -0.42 -7.08 21.73
C VAL A 187 -1.41 -6.42 20.74
N PHE A 188 -1.07 -5.26 20.22
CA PHE A 188 -1.94 -4.48 19.32
C PHE A 188 -1.64 -4.69 17.83
N ARG A 189 -0.79 -5.64 17.47
CA ARG A 189 -0.34 -5.87 16.10
C ARG A 189 -1.50 -5.94 15.10
N ASP A 190 -2.48 -6.79 15.37
CA ASP A 190 -3.58 -7.04 14.44
C ASP A 190 -4.52 -5.83 14.33
N THR A 191 -4.69 -5.10 15.43
CA THR A 191 -5.46 -3.83 15.43
C THR A 191 -4.77 -2.75 14.60
N ILE A 192 -3.45 -2.61 14.74
CA ILE A 192 -2.66 -1.64 13.96
C ILE A 192 -2.69 -2.01 12.47
N LEU A 193 -2.50 -3.29 12.14
CA LEU A 193 -2.57 -3.76 10.75
C LEU A 193 -3.96 -3.53 10.15
N GLY A 194 -5.02 -3.84 10.90
CA GLY A 194 -6.40 -3.59 10.48
C GLY A 194 -6.67 -2.12 10.21
N PHE A 195 -6.23 -1.24 11.12
CA PHE A 195 -6.39 0.21 10.96
C PHE A 195 -5.65 0.75 9.73
N VAL A 196 -4.36 0.41 9.59
CA VAL A 196 -3.54 0.84 8.43
C VAL A 196 -4.14 0.35 7.13
N SER A 197 -4.59 -0.92 7.08
CA SER A 197 -5.22 -1.51 5.90
C SER A 197 -6.55 -0.84 5.57
N GLY A 198 -7.37 -0.51 6.58
CA GLY A 198 -8.62 0.23 6.39
C GLY A 198 -8.41 1.60 5.77
N VAL A 199 -7.43 2.36 6.27
CA VAL A 199 -7.04 3.66 5.70
C VAL A 199 -6.49 3.51 4.28
N GLN A 200 -5.65 2.52 4.03
CA GLN A 200 -5.09 2.24 2.70
C GLN A 200 -6.20 1.88 1.71
N MET A 201 -7.14 1.01 2.09
CA MET A 201 -8.26 0.61 1.24
C MET A 201 -9.15 1.80 0.89
N ALA A 202 -9.48 2.65 1.85
CA ALA A 202 -10.27 3.86 1.63
C ALA A 202 -9.55 4.84 0.66
N SER A 203 -8.22 4.94 0.77
CA SER A 203 -7.39 5.82 -0.04
C SER A 203 -7.22 5.32 -1.48
N THR A 204 -6.98 4.01 -1.68
CA THR A 204 -6.71 3.41 -3.01
C THR A 204 -7.97 3.04 -3.78
N LYS A 205 -9.12 2.95 -3.13
CA LYS A 205 -10.40 2.54 -3.72
C LYS A 205 -10.34 1.22 -4.49
N MET A 206 -9.44 0.30 -4.09
CA MET A 206 -9.24 -1.00 -4.75
C MET A 206 -10.49 -1.88 -4.69
N ILE A 207 -11.21 -1.82 -3.56
CA ILE A 207 -12.45 -2.54 -3.33
C ILE A 207 -13.46 -1.55 -2.74
N LYS A 208 -14.71 -1.60 -3.21
CA LYS A 208 -15.79 -0.72 -2.77
C LYS A 208 -16.98 -1.54 -2.30
N VAL A 209 -17.83 -0.93 -1.50
CA VAL A 209 -19.16 -1.48 -1.18
C VAL A 209 -19.95 -1.64 -2.48
N GLY A 210 -20.53 -2.81 -2.69
CA GLY A 210 -21.23 -3.20 -3.90
C GLY A 210 -20.38 -3.98 -4.89
N ASP A 211 -19.04 -4.06 -4.73
CA ASP A 211 -18.19 -4.85 -5.61
C ASP A 211 -18.43 -6.36 -5.40
N TRP A 212 -18.46 -7.09 -6.50
CA TRP A 212 -18.42 -8.53 -6.48
C TRP A 212 -16.97 -8.98 -6.46
N ILE A 213 -16.58 -9.69 -5.39
CA ILE A 213 -15.20 -10.13 -5.17
C ILE A 213 -15.13 -11.64 -4.86
N ARG A 214 -13.97 -12.22 -5.12
CA ARG A 214 -13.60 -13.58 -4.68
C ARG A 214 -12.30 -13.52 -3.89
N ILE A 215 -12.30 -14.18 -2.73
CA ILE A 215 -11.13 -14.34 -1.86
C ILE A 215 -10.77 -15.81 -1.78
N PRO A 216 -9.81 -16.29 -2.59
CA PRO A 216 -9.47 -17.72 -2.65
C PRO A 216 -9.01 -18.29 -1.32
N LYS A 217 -8.29 -17.50 -0.50
CA LYS A 217 -7.80 -17.91 0.83
C LYS A 217 -8.90 -18.51 1.72
N TYR A 218 -10.12 -17.98 1.61
CA TYR A 218 -11.27 -18.40 2.42
C TYR A 218 -12.34 -19.12 1.62
N ASN A 219 -12.11 -19.32 0.31
CA ASN A 219 -13.11 -19.83 -0.63
C ASN A 219 -14.43 -19.02 -0.59
N ILE A 220 -14.33 -17.70 -0.41
CA ILE A 220 -15.46 -16.78 -0.35
C ILE A 220 -15.65 -16.15 -1.72
N GLU A 221 -16.90 -16.09 -2.19
CA GLU A 221 -17.28 -15.32 -3.36
C GLU A 221 -18.64 -14.65 -3.12
N GLY A 222 -18.68 -13.33 -3.21
CA GLY A 222 -19.90 -12.57 -2.91
C GLY A 222 -19.74 -11.07 -3.15
N THR A 223 -20.75 -10.33 -2.70
CA THR A 223 -20.81 -8.87 -2.82
C THR A 223 -20.41 -8.22 -1.50
N VAL A 224 -19.54 -7.23 -1.56
CA VAL A 224 -19.15 -6.44 -0.39
C VAL A 224 -20.32 -5.56 0.03
N ILE A 225 -20.83 -5.76 1.25
CA ILE A 225 -21.95 -4.97 1.80
C ILE A 225 -21.49 -3.86 2.74
N GLU A 226 -20.34 -4.05 3.41
CA GLU A 226 -19.83 -3.10 4.37
C GLU A 226 -18.29 -3.22 4.46
N ILE A 227 -17.61 -2.08 4.59
CA ILE A 227 -16.17 -2.03 4.84
C ILE A 227 -15.92 -1.12 6.03
N ASN A 228 -15.44 -1.70 7.12
CA ASN A 228 -14.99 -1.00 8.32
C ASN A 228 -13.47 -0.95 8.38
N LEU A 229 -12.90 -0.23 9.34
CA LEU A 229 -11.44 -0.11 9.52
C LEU A 229 -10.77 -1.47 9.79
N THR A 230 -11.44 -2.38 10.49
CA THR A 230 -10.85 -3.65 10.92
C THR A 230 -11.45 -4.86 10.21
N SER A 231 -12.67 -4.76 9.65
CA SER A 231 -13.36 -5.86 9.01
C SER A 231 -14.21 -5.41 7.83
N ALA A 232 -14.39 -6.30 6.85
CA ALA A 232 -15.34 -6.15 5.76
C ALA A 232 -16.36 -7.28 5.82
N LYS A 233 -17.63 -6.96 5.51
CA LYS A 233 -18.71 -7.94 5.41
C LYS A 233 -19.03 -8.22 3.95
N ILE A 234 -19.12 -9.50 3.61
CA ILE A 234 -19.40 -10.00 2.26
C ILE A 234 -20.64 -10.84 2.31
N GLU A 235 -21.63 -10.51 1.50
CA GLU A 235 -22.82 -11.34 1.25
C GLU A 235 -22.48 -12.38 0.18
N ASN A 236 -22.41 -13.64 0.59
CA ASN A 236 -22.18 -14.77 -0.30
C ASN A 236 -23.40 -15.03 -1.19
N PHE A 237 -23.25 -15.84 -2.25
CA PHE A 237 -24.37 -16.20 -3.15
C PHE A 237 -25.45 -17.03 -2.48
N ASP A 238 -25.12 -17.75 -1.41
CA ASP A 238 -26.06 -18.50 -0.58
C ASP A 238 -26.81 -17.63 0.45
N LYS A 239 -26.64 -16.30 0.37
CA LYS A 239 -27.24 -15.30 1.28
C LYS A 239 -26.67 -15.30 2.70
N THR A 240 -25.61 -16.02 2.96
CA THR A 240 -24.87 -15.90 4.21
C THR A 240 -23.96 -14.65 4.20
N ILE A 241 -23.66 -14.13 5.37
CA ILE A 241 -22.73 -12.99 5.51
C ILE A 241 -21.45 -13.50 6.16
N THR A 242 -20.33 -13.31 5.48
CA THR A 242 -19.00 -13.60 6.02
C THR A 242 -18.28 -12.31 6.36
N SER A 243 -17.70 -12.24 7.56
CA SER A 243 -16.83 -11.14 7.98
C SER A 243 -15.36 -11.54 7.80
N VAL A 244 -14.60 -10.71 7.09
CA VAL A 244 -13.18 -10.93 6.80
C VAL A 244 -12.38 -9.74 7.34
N PRO A 245 -11.20 -9.95 7.95
CA PRO A 245 -10.32 -8.85 8.34
C PRO A 245 -9.96 -7.97 7.13
N THR A 246 -10.05 -6.64 7.29
CA THR A 246 -9.72 -5.69 6.21
C THR A 246 -8.27 -5.84 5.73
N TYR A 247 -7.36 -6.22 6.63
CA TYR A 247 -5.98 -6.54 6.30
C TYR A 247 -5.86 -7.64 5.24
N ASP A 248 -6.67 -8.68 5.30
CA ASP A 248 -6.61 -9.80 4.35
C ASP A 248 -7.06 -9.39 2.94
N LEU A 249 -7.94 -8.39 2.82
CA LEU A 249 -8.33 -7.86 1.51
C LEU A 249 -7.19 -7.14 0.77
N ILE A 250 -6.16 -6.70 1.51
CA ILE A 250 -4.98 -6.03 0.93
C ILE A 250 -3.80 -6.99 0.83
N SER A 251 -3.62 -7.87 1.82
CA SER A 251 -2.45 -8.75 1.92
C SER A 251 -2.58 -10.05 1.13
N THR A 252 -3.79 -10.40 0.69
CA THR A 252 -4.04 -11.63 -0.08
C THR A 252 -4.50 -11.31 -1.50
N ALA A 253 -4.45 -12.32 -2.38
CA ALA A 253 -4.99 -12.19 -3.72
C ALA A 253 -6.52 -12.10 -3.65
N VAL A 254 -7.07 -10.98 -4.08
CA VAL A 254 -8.52 -10.78 -4.22
C VAL A 254 -8.84 -10.56 -5.70
N THR A 255 -9.78 -11.34 -6.23
CA THR A 255 -10.29 -11.12 -7.58
C THR A 255 -11.51 -10.20 -7.50
N ASN A 256 -11.44 -9.04 -8.12
CA ASN A 256 -12.57 -8.12 -8.25
C ASN A 256 -13.23 -8.29 -9.63
N PHE A 257 -14.51 -8.64 -9.65
CA PHE A 257 -15.30 -8.86 -10.86
C PHE A 257 -16.03 -7.61 -11.35
N GLU A 258 -15.88 -6.48 -10.67
CA GLU A 258 -16.60 -5.25 -10.98
C GLU A 258 -16.30 -4.75 -12.41
N PHE A 259 -15.03 -4.85 -12.85
CA PHE A 259 -14.66 -4.49 -14.22
C PHE A 259 -15.41 -5.31 -15.29
N MET A 260 -15.58 -6.61 -15.03
CA MET A 260 -16.37 -7.51 -15.88
C MET A 260 -17.85 -7.10 -15.88
N ARG A 261 -18.39 -6.72 -14.72
CA ARG A 261 -19.78 -6.25 -14.58
C ARG A 261 -20.00 -4.92 -15.31
N GLN A 262 -19.06 -3.97 -15.19
CA GLN A 262 -19.13 -2.66 -15.87
C GLN A 262 -19.10 -2.80 -17.40
N LYS A 263 -18.27 -3.70 -17.93
CA LYS A 263 -18.24 -4.00 -19.36
C LYS A 263 -19.40 -4.87 -19.82
N ASN A 264 -20.21 -5.37 -18.89
CA ASN A 264 -21.33 -6.30 -19.16
C ASN A 264 -20.89 -7.54 -19.94
N ILE A 265 -19.72 -8.11 -19.62
CA ILE A 265 -19.17 -9.31 -20.26
C ILE A 265 -18.89 -10.37 -19.22
N ARG A 266 -18.93 -11.66 -19.62
CA ARG A 266 -18.46 -12.76 -18.75
C ARG A 266 -17.81 -13.85 -19.57
N ARG A 267 -16.66 -14.34 -19.09
CA ARG A 267 -15.84 -15.32 -19.81
C ARG A 267 -16.43 -16.72 -19.72
N ILE A 268 -16.55 -17.38 -20.88
CA ILE A 268 -16.69 -18.83 -21.00
C ILE A 268 -15.30 -19.41 -21.26
N LYS A 269 -14.83 -20.29 -20.38
CA LYS A 269 -13.60 -21.05 -20.54
C LYS A 269 -13.87 -22.48 -20.11
N ARG A 270 -14.34 -23.29 -21.04
CA ARG A 270 -14.68 -24.71 -20.81
C ARG A 270 -14.23 -25.54 -22.00
N SER A 271 -13.92 -26.83 -21.76
CA SER A 271 -13.47 -27.75 -22.79
C SER A 271 -14.49 -28.86 -23.02
N ILE A 272 -14.58 -29.29 -24.25
CA ILE A 272 -15.20 -30.56 -24.64
C ILE A 272 -14.10 -31.59 -24.79
N LEU A 273 -14.26 -32.76 -24.18
CA LEU A 273 -13.25 -33.81 -24.17
C LEU A 273 -13.59 -34.85 -25.24
N PHE A 274 -12.72 -35.01 -26.23
CA PHE A 274 -12.93 -35.92 -27.35
C PHE A 274 -12.08 -37.17 -27.25
N ASN A 275 -12.64 -38.30 -27.64
CA ASN A 275 -11.92 -39.56 -27.82
C ASN A 275 -10.97 -39.44 -29.02
N ILE A 276 -9.66 -39.56 -28.77
CA ILE A 276 -8.64 -39.47 -29.83
C ILE A 276 -8.82 -40.55 -30.88
N GLN A 277 -9.39 -41.71 -30.55
CA GLN A 277 -9.64 -42.80 -31.50
C GLN A 277 -10.68 -42.43 -32.55
N SER A 278 -11.53 -41.44 -32.33
CA SER A 278 -12.48 -40.94 -33.32
C SER A 278 -11.85 -39.98 -34.34
N PHE A 279 -10.59 -39.62 -34.20
CA PHE A 279 -9.92 -38.70 -35.14
C PHE A 279 -9.47 -39.42 -36.41
N HIS A 280 -9.81 -38.84 -37.54
CA HIS A 280 -9.39 -39.36 -38.83
C HIS A 280 -9.14 -38.26 -39.86
N PHE A 281 -8.39 -38.57 -40.90
CA PHE A 281 -8.27 -37.72 -42.08
C PHE A 281 -9.58 -37.77 -42.90
N CYS A 282 -10.04 -36.59 -43.34
CA CYS A 282 -11.21 -36.50 -44.16
C CYS A 282 -10.97 -37.06 -45.56
N ASN A 283 -11.78 -38.02 -45.97
CA ASN A 283 -11.83 -38.53 -47.32
C ASN A 283 -12.77 -37.71 -48.20
N SER A 284 -12.80 -37.95 -49.49
CA SER A 284 -13.62 -37.22 -50.48
C SER A 284 -15.13 -37.29 -50.16
N CYS A 285 -15.61 -38.36 -49.55
CA CYS A 285 -16.99 -38.52 -49.17
C CYS A 285 -17.35 -37.63 -47.97
N ASN A 286 -16.49 -37.66 -46.92
CA ASN A 286 -16.68 -36.81 -45.74
C ASN A 286 -16.58 -35.31 -46.09
N LEU A 287 -15.65 -34.94 -46.98
CA LEU A 287 -15.49 -33.56 -47.41
C LEU A 287 -16.73 -33.06 -48.13
N LYS A 288 -17.34 -33.88 -49.02
CA LYS A 288 -18.61 -33.52 -49.67
C LYS A 288 -19.73 -33.26 -48.64
N LYS A 289 -19.86 -34.14 -47.62
CA LYS A 289 -20.82 -33.94 -46.53
C LYS A 289 -20.59 -32.60 -45.82
N PHE A 290 -19.33 -32.33 -45.43
CA PHE A 290 -18.97 -31.12 -44.65
C PHE A 290 -19.06 -29.82 -45.47
N GLN A 291 -18.87 -29.86 -46.81
CA GLN A 291 -19.03 -28.69 -47.70
C GLN A 291 -20.47 -28.15 -47.74
N HIS A 292 -21.48 -28.97 -47.36
CA HIS A 292 -22.86 -28.52 -47.22
C HIS A 292 -23.12 -27.76 -45.91
N ILE A 293 -22.18 -27.75 -44.94
CA ILE A 293 -22.31 -27.02 -43.69
C ILE A 293 -22.04 -25.53 -43.99
N TYR A 294 -23.05 -24.70 -43.92
CA TYR A 294 -23.02 -23.28 -44.28
C TYR A 294 -21.84 -22.53 -43.65
N LEU A 295 -21.62 -22.71 -42.33
CA LEU A 295 -20.61 -21.97 -41.56
C LEU A 295 -19.16 -22.19 -41.99
N ILE A 296 -18.85 -23.39 -42.50
CA ILE A 296 -17.46 -23.77 -42.86
C ILE A 296 -17.23 -24.02 -44.34
N LYS A 297 -18.25 -23.81 -45.16
CA LYS A 297 -18.17 -24.09 -46.62
C LYS A 297 -17.01 -23.32 -47.28
N SER A 298 -16.96 -22.02 -47.08
CA SER A 298 -15.90 -21.16 -47.63
C SER A 298 -14.53 -21.53 -47.08
N TYR A 299 -14.42 -21.86 -45.80
CA TYR A 299 -13.18 -22.30 -45.18
C TYR A 299 -12.69 -23.62 -45.80
N ILE A 300 -13.54 -24.60 -45.97
CA ILE A 300 -13.16 -25.89 -46.55
C ILE A 300 -12.68 -25.71 -47.98
N GLN A 301 -13.35 -24.89 -48.82
CA GLN A 301 -12.94 -24.63 -50.20
C GLN A 301 -11.54 -24.02 -50.26
N LYS A 302 -11.37 -22.91 -49.54
CA LYS A 302 -10.06 -22.21 -49.50
C LYS A 302 -8.94 -23.09 -48.95
N LYS A 303 -9.22 -23.87 -47.93
CA LYS A 303 -8.22 -24.74 -47.29
C LYS A 303 -7.87 -25.96 -48.12
N GLN A 304 -8.81 -26.45 -48.90
CA GLN A 304 -8.59 -27.53 -49.84
C GLN A 304 -7.70 -27.07 -51.02
N GLU A 305 -7.99 -25.89 -51.60
CA GLU A 305 -7.12 -25.29 -52.65
C GLU A 305 -5.69 -25.09 -52.14
N GLU A 306 -5.49 -24.58 -50.91
CA GLU A 306 -4.17 -24.43 -50.30
C GLU A 306 -3.43 -25.79 -50.17
N ILE A 307 -4.16 -26.82 -49.72
CA ILE A 307 -3.61 -28.16 -49.53
C ILE A 307 -3.26 -28.81 -50.86
N ASP A 308 -4.13 -28.71 -51.85
CA ASP A 308 -3.93 -29.30 -53.19
C ASP A 308 -2.73 -28.62 -53.89
N LEU A 309 -2.62 -27.29 -53.79
CA LEU A 309 -1.45 -26.56 -54.32
C LEU A 309 -0.16 -27.01 -53.64
N PHE A 310 -0.12 -27.10 -52.32
CA PHE A 310 1.03 -27.52 -51.56
C PHE A 310 1.48 -28.95 -51.90
N ASN A 311 0.52 -29.89 -52.03
CA ASN A 311 0.82 -31.26 -52.39
C ASN A 311 1.31 -31.42 -53.84
N LYS A 312 0.72 -30.62 -54.75
CA LYS A 312 1.08 -30.60 -56.18
C LYS A 312 2.49 -30.02 -56.43
N GLU A 313 2.79 -28.90 -55.82
CA GLU A 313 4.13 -28.25 -55.97
C GLU A 313 5.26 -29.16 -55.51
N ARG A 314 5.01 -30.08 -54.59
CA ARG A 314 5.98 -31.01 -54.03
C ARG A 314 5.91 -32.42 -54.64
N ASN A 315 5.07 -32.62 -55.65
CA ASN A 315 4.83 -33.91 -56.29
C ASN A 315 4.58 -35.05 -55.28
N ILE A 316 3.80 -34.77 -54.26
CA ILE A 316 3.53 -35.73 -53.18
C ILE A 316 2.48 -36.76 -53.68
N ASP A 317 2.82 -38.05 -53.55
CA ASP A 317 1.85 -39.09 -53.74
C ASP A 317 0.85 -39.17 -52.63
N ILE A 318 -0.37 -38.73 -52.90
CA ILE A 318 -1.50 -38.65 -51.95
C ILE A 318 -2.28 -39.98 -51.82
N SER A 319 -1.85 -41.07 -52.45
CA SER A 319 -2.50 -42.42 -52.33
C SER A 319 -2.43 -42.93 -50.89
N ILE A 320 -1.35 -42.59 -50.18
CA ILE A 320 -1.15 -42.92 -48.77
C ILE A 320 -1.62 -41.78 -47.88
N ASN A 321 -2.47 -42.07 -46.92
CA ASN A 321 -3.06 -41.06 -46.03
C ASN A 321 -2.05 -40.19 -45.21
N LEU A 322 -0.89 -40.72 -44.96
CA LEU A 322 0.19 -40.01 -44.25
C LEU A 322 0.99 -39.06 -45.13
N ASN A 323 0.89 -39.20 -46.45
CA ASN A 323 1.60 -38.37 -47.38
C ASN A 323 0.87 -37.07 -47.62
N GLY A 324 1.61 -35.96 -47.57
CA GLY A 324 1.10 -34.62 -47.82
C GLY A 324 0.20 -34.06 -46.70
N ARG A 325 -0.40 -32.94 -47.01
CA ARG A 325 -1.33 -32.27 -46.10
C ARG A 325 -2.78 -32.71 -46.35
N ARG A 326 -3.56 -32.86 -45.29
CA ARG A 326 -4.96 -33.26 -45.36
C ARG A 326 -5.79 -32.55 -44.28
N LEU A 327 -7.09 -32.45 -44.50
CA LEU A 327 -8.02 -32.00 -43.48
C LEU A 327 -8.33 -33.19 -42.55
N THR A 328 -8.58 -32.85 -41.28
CA THR A 328 -9.03 -33.78 -40.26
C THR A 328 -10.43 -33.40 -39.73
N ASN A 329 -11.19 -34.39 -39.30
CA ASN A 329 -12.53 -34.15 -38.73
C ASN A 329 -12.48 -33.22 -37.52
N ILE A 330 -11.54 -33.41 -36.60
CA ILE A 330 -11.35 -32.54 -35.42
C ILE A 330 -10.97 -31.13 -35.79
N GLY A 331 -10.13 -30.95 -36.85
CA GLY A 331 -9.78 -29.65 -37.37
C GLY A 331 -10.97 -28.88 -37.94
N LEU A 332 -11.83 -29.58 -38.68
CA LEU A 332 -13.08 -29.01 -39.23
C LEU A 332 -14.09 -28.68 -38.12
N PHE A 333 -14.23 -29.53 -37.12
CA PHE A 333 -15.08 -29.24 -35.96
C PHE A 333 -14.59 -27.99 -35.20
N ARG A 334 -13.28 -27.89 -34.99
CA ARG A 334 -12.69 -26.72 -34.32
C ARG A 334 -13.02 -25.45 -35.08
N GLN A 335 -12.90 -25.45 -36.40
CA GLN A 335 -13.25 -24.28 -37.23
C GLN A 335 -14.75 -24.00 -37.20
N TYR A 336 -15.59 -25.05 -37.26
CA TYR A 336 -17.04 -24.92 -37.12
C TYR A 336 -17.43 -24.26 -35.80
N ALA A 337 -16.86 -24.71 -34.69
CA ALA A 337 -17.11 -24.15 -33.38
C ALA A 337 -16.69 -22.67 -33.31
N LEU A 338 -15.56 -22.30 -33.95
CA LEU A 338 -15.09 -20.92 -34.05
C LEU A 338 -16.11 -20.06 -34.82
N GLU A 339 -16.53 -20.50 -36.00
CA GLU A 339 -17.48 -19.75 -36.84
C GLU A 339 -18.88 -19.67 -36.18
N TYR A 340 -19.33 -20.74 -35.51
CA TYR A 340 -20.56 -20.72 -34.74
C TYR A 340 -20.53 -19.67 -33.64
N LEU A 341 -19.43 -19.59 -32.86
CA LEU A 341 -19.28 -18.60 -31.80
C LEU A 341 -19.12 -17.17 -32.36
N SER A 342 -18.46 -17.01 -33.51
CA SER A 342 -18.25 -15.70 -34.15
C SER A 342 -19.56 -15.09 -34.66
N GLN A 343 -20.52 -15.91 -35.06
CA GLN A 343 -21.83 -15.48 -35.53
C GLN A 343 -22.93 -15.53 -34.46
N HIS A 344 -22.56 -15.97 -33.24
CA HIS A 344 -23.58 -16.12 -32.19
C HIS A 344 -23.94 -14.76 -31.56
N PRO A 345 -25.23 -14.32 -31.57
CA PRO A 345 -25.61 -12.95 -31.20
C PRO A 345 -25.37 -12.57 -29.75
N LYS A 346 -25.21 -13.56 -28.87
CA LYS A 346 -24.99 -13.35 -27.43
C LYS A 346 -23.52 -13.54 -27.02
N ILE A 347 -22.61 -13.75 -27.97
CA ILE A 347 -21.15 -13.82 -27.76
C ILE A 347 -20.53 -12.51 -28.22
N SER A 348 -19.64 -11.94 -27.41
CA SER A 348 -18.95 -10.71 -27.73
C SER A 348 -17.92 -10.93 -28.83
N GLN A 349 -18.01 -10.11 -29.87
CA GLN A 349 -17.08 -10.12 -31.00
C GLN A 349 -15.91 -9.11 -30.79
N SER A 350 -16.01 -8.25 -29.80
CA SER A 350 -14.95 -7.28 -29.44
C SER A 350 -13.91 -7.86 -28.50
N GLU A 351 -14.22 -8.98 -27.82
CA GLU A 351 -13.32 -9.63 -26.89
C GLU A 351 -12.68 -10.87 -27.55
N THR A 352 -11.64 -11.41 -26.90
CA THR A 352 -10.91 -12.58 -27.42
C THR A 352 -11.84 -13.77 -27.60
N LEU A 353 -11.87 -14.31 -28.82
CA LEU A 353 -12.60 -15.52 -29.18
C LEU A 353 -11.63 -16.53 -29.77
N MET A 354 -11.54 -17.72 -29.21
CA MET A 354 -10.73 -18.81 -29.74
C MET A 354 -11.30 -20.19 -29.39
N VAL A 355 -11.05 -21.13 -30.28
CA VAL A 355 -11.27 -22.57 -30.05
C VAL A 355 -9.94 -23.27 -30.26
N ARG A 356 -9.40 -23.91 -29.23
CA ARG A 356 -8.05 -24.47 -29.24
C ARG A 356 -7.96 -25.86 -28.62
N HIS A 357 -6.99 -26.63 -29.04
CA HIS A 357 -6.61 -27.86 -28.38
C HIS A 357 -5.78 -27.52 -27.12
N LEU A 358 -6.06 -28.20 -26.03
CA LEU A 358 -5.19 -28.24 -24.86
C LEU A 358 -4.33 -29.51 -24.92
N GLU A 359 -3.48 -29.70 -23.94
CA GLU A 359 -2.66 -30.90 -23.83
C GLU A 359 -3.54 -32.18 -23.75
N PRO A 360 -3.19 -33.26 -24.48
CA PRO A 360 -3.88 -34.51 -24.37
C PRO A 360 -3.87 -35.06 -22.95
N THR A 361 -4.99 -35.59 -22.52
CA THR A 361 -5.14 -36.25 -21.22
C THR A 361 -5.33 -37.74 -21.37
N PRO A 362 -5.19 -38.56 -20.31
CA PRO A 362 -5.53 -40.00 -20.37
C PRO A 362 -6.99 -40.27 -20.74
N TYR A 363 -7.87 -39.27 -20.64
CA TYR A 363 -9.30 -39.38 -20.96
C TYR A 363 -9.65 -38.85 -22.36
N GLY A 364 -8.68 -38.27 -23.10
CA GLY A 364 -8.88 -37.74 -24.43
C GLY A 364 -8.27 -36.35 -24.65
N LEU A 365 -8.58 -35.75 -25.81
CA LEU A 365 -8.13 -34.42 -26.18
C LEU A 365 -9.16 -33.36 -25.79
N PRO A 366 -8.83 -32.41 -24.89
CA PRO A 366 -9.70 -31.28 -24.58
C PRO A 366 -9.66 -30.24 -25.71
N VAL A 367 -10.81 -29.85 -26.22
CA VAL A 367 -11.01 -28.70 -27.12
C VAL A 367 -11.64 -27.57 -26.30
N GLU A 368 -10.85 -26.56 -25.97
CA GLU A 368 -11.27 -25.44 -25.15
C GLU A 368 -11.99 -24.38 -25.99
N LEU A 369 -13.18 -24.02 -25.53
CA LEU A 369 -13.92 -22.84 -25.98
C LEU A 369 -13.57 -21.66 -25.05
N TYR A 370 -12.99 -20.61 -25.61
CA TYR A 370 -12.60 -19.41 -24.90
C TYR A 370 -13.27 -18.21 -25.57
N CYS A 371 -14.31 -17.68 -24.95
CA CYS A 371 -15.06 -16.54 -25.46
C CYS A 371 -15.71 -15.75 -24.31
N PHE A 372 -16.34 -14.63 -24.65
CA PHE A 372 -17.07 -13.81 -23.68
C PHE A 372 -18.51 -13.63 -24.12
N THR A 373 -19.44 -13.69 -23.18
CA THR A 373 -20.85 -13.36 -23.41
C THR A 373 -21.07 -11.86 -23.36
N ASN A 374 -22.14 -11.36 -24.01
CA ASN A 374 -22.58 -9.96 -23.96
C ASN A 374 -23.41 -9.64 -22.70
N THR A 375 -23.20 -10.39 -21.62
CA THR A 375 -23.91 -10.19 -20.34
C THR A 375 -23.06 -10.67 -19.19
N SER A 376 -23.04 -9.91 -18.09
CA SER A 376 -22.46 -10.29 -16.82
C SER A 376 -23.45 -10.93 -15.85
N VAL A 377 -24.76 -10.88 -16.17
CA VAL A 377 -25.85 -11.42 -15.34
C VAL A 377 -25.77 -12.95 -15.28
N SER A 378 -25.58 -13.51 -14.09
CA SER A 378 -25.30 -14.95 -13.89
C SER A 378 -26.33 -15.86 -14.54
N ILE A 379 -27.63 -15.62 -14.38
CA ILE A 379 -28.71 -16.47 -14.96
C ILE A 379 -28.63 -16.47 -16.49
N LYS A 380 -28.47 -15.29 -17.11
CA LYS A 380 -28.38 -15.17 -18.57
C LYS A 380 -27.10 -15.82 -19.10
N TYR A 381 -25.97 -15.64 -18.38
CA TYR A 381 -24.72 -16.28 -18.71
C TYR A 381 -24.81 -17.79 -18.73
N GLU A 382 -25.41 -18.42 -17.70
CA GLU A 382 -25.56 -19.87 -17.64
C GLU A 382 -26.47 -20.39 -18.77
N GLN A 383 -27.53 -19.67 -19.11
CA GLN A 383 -28.41 -20.02 -20.26
C GLN A 383 -27.64 -19.96 -21.60
N ILE A 384 -26.84 -18.94 -21.82
CA ILE A 384 -26.04 -18.82 -23.05
C ILE A 384 -24.98 -19.92 -23.10
N GLN A 385 -24.29 -20.17 -22.01
CA GLN A 385 -23.28 -21.21 -21.93
C GLN A 385 -23.89 -22.59 -22.17
N ALA A 386 -25.02 -22.91 -21.52
CA ALA A 386 -25.73 -24.17 -21.75
C ALA A 386 -26.13 -24.33 -23.23
N SER A 387 -26.75 -23.30 -23.82
CA SER A 387 -27.18 -23.35 -25.24
C SER A 387 -25.99 -23.58 -26.20
N VAL A 388 -24.82 -22.93 -25.94
CA VAL A 388 -23.62 -23.13 -26.75
C VAL A 388 -23.09 -24.55 -26.62
N PHE A 389 -23.04 -25.09 -25.41
CA PHE A 389 -22.54 -26.46 -25.19
C PHE A 389 -23.52 -27.54 -25.68
N ASP A 390 -24.81 -27.36 -25.53
CA ASP A 390 -25.85 -28.28 -26.07
C ASP A 390 -25.71 -28.41 -27.59
N HIS A 391 -25.53 -27.26 -28.27
CA HIS A 391 -25.33 -27.25 -29.71
C HIS A 391 -24.02 -27.94 -30.13
N LEU A 392 -22.89 -27.53 -29.54
CA LEU A 392 -21.58 -28.05 -29.97
C LEU A 392 -21.36 -29.52 -29.60
N LEU A 393 -21.88 -29.98 -28.47
CA LEU A 393 -21.86 -31.41 -28.09
C LEU A 393 -22.67 -32.27 -29.05
N THR A 394 -23.79 -31.74 -29.51
CA THR A 394 -24.64 -32.44 -30.49
C THR A 394 -24.01 -32.40 -31.88
N ALA A 395 -23.47 -31.23 -32.29
CA ALA A 395 -22.82 -31.06 -33.57
C ALA A 395 -21.55 -31.93 -33.72
N ALA A 396 -20.87 -32.26 -32.64
CA ALA A 396 -19.68 -33.13 -32.67
C ALA A 396 -19.91 -34.46 -33.38
N LYS A 397 -21.09 -35.03 -33.22
CA LYS A 397 -21.51 -36.31 -33.87
C LYS A 397 -21.55 -36.19 -35.41
N GLU A 398 -21.92 -35.03 -35.93
CA GLU A 398 -21.96 -34.79 -37.38
C GLU A 398 -20.53 -34.75 -38.01
N PHE A 399 -19.52 -34.54 -37.19
CA PHE A 399 -18.11 -34.62 -37.58
C PHE A 399 -17.47 -35.95 -37.25
N ASP A 400 -18.26 -37.00 -36.97
CA ASP A 400 -17.81 -38.32 -36.59
C ASP A 400 -16.88 -38.29 -35.35
N LEU A 401 -17.13 -37.35 -34.43
CA LEU A 401 -16.37 -37.19 -33.20
C LEU A 401 -17.13 -37.76 -32.00
N GLU A 402 -16.42 -38.52 -31.19
CA GLU A 402 -16.94 -39.07 -29.95
C GLU A 402 -16.51 -38.22 -28.76
N VAL A 403 -17.49 -37.76 -27.99
CA VAL A 403 -17.25 -37.12 -26.69
C VAL A 403 -16.92 -38.19 -25.66
N THR A 404 -15.82 -38.04 -24.96
CA THR A 404 -15.36 -39.03 -23.98
C THR A 404 -16.30 -39.07 -22.77
N GLN A 405 -16.78 -40.26 -22.44
CA GLN A 405 -17.50 -40.58 -21.21
C GLN A 405 -16.80 -41.75 -20.52
N VAL A 406 -16.47 -41.59 -19.25
CA VAL A 406 -15.91 -42.71 -18.45
C VAL A 406 -17.04 -43.63 -18.06
N THR A 407 -17.11 -44.78 -18.72
CA THR A 407 -18.13 -45.81 -18.42
C THR A 407 -17.62 -46.81 -17.38
N LYS A 408 -18.50 -47.36 -16.57
CA LYS A 408 -18.18 -48.40 -15.57
C LYS A 408 -17.41 -49.59 -16.15
N LYS A 409 -17.61 -49.92 -17.42
CA LYS A 409 -16.91 -51.02 -18.13
C LYS A 409 -15.44 -50.76 -18.35
N GLU A 410 -15.01 -49.51 -18.53
CA GLU A 410 -13.59 -49.15 -18.72
C GLU A 410 -12.83 -49.14 -17.41
N VAL A 411 -13.50 -48.80 -16.32
CA VAL A 411 -12.92 -48.88 -14.96
C VAL A 411 -12.62 -50.33 -14.56
N LEU A 412 -13.50 -51.26 -14.92
CA LEU A 412 -13.34 -52.69 -14.58
C LEU A 412 -12.31 -53.43 -15.43
N LYS A 413 -11.91 -52.91 -16.61
CA LYS A 413 -10.83 -53.51 -17.44
C LYS A 413 -9.43 -53.13 -16.99
N LYS A 414 -9.27 -52.26 -16.03
CA LYS A 414 -7.96 -51.84 -15.50
C LYS A 414 -7.61 -52.47 -14.16
N TRP A 415 -8.34 -53.47 -13.69
CA TRP A 415 -8.05 -54.32 -12.52
C TRP A 415 -8.02 -55.81 -13.04
#